data_e191383883c9c5573b6e9823ac5d81f6
#
_entry.id   e191383883c9c5573b6e9823ac5d81f6
#
_cell.length_a   1.000
_cell.length_b   1.000
_cell.length_c   1.000
_cell.angle_alpha   90.00
_cell.angle_beta   90.00
_cell.angle_gamma   90.00
#
_symmetry.space_group_name_H-M   'P 1'
#
loop_
_entity.id
_entity.type
_entity.pdbx_description
1 polymer ?
#
loop_
_entity_poly.entity_id
_entity_poly.type
_entity_poly.pdbx_seq_one_letter_code
_entity_poly.pdbx_strand_id
1 'polypeptide(L)'
;KDGEWFKCGVKDVRSAINNIRERKFSIETRGLNFKMRPEQKAAIEKTFNYFQNYKKENPDKTPHFLWNAKMRFGKTFATYQLAKKMGWTKILVMTFKPAVESAWDDDLKEHVDFEGWQFVSASENTLWHEDIDERRPFVCFGSFQDYLGKNKSTGGIKTKNKWVHETKWDCVVFDEYHYGAWRENAKELFEAEDKEE
;
A
#
# COMPACT_ATOMS: atom_id res chain seq x y z
N LYS A 1 32.04 8.14 -11.28
CA LYS A 1 31.78 8.57 -9.89
C LYS A 1 33.08 9.18 -9.36
N ASP A 2 33.20 10.50 -9.42
CA ASP A 2 34.32 11.21 -8.80
C ASP A 2 33.83 11.75 -7.46
N GLY A 3 33.99 10.95 -6.42
CA GLY A 3 33.54 11.30 -5.08
C GLY A 3 32.00 11.41 -4.95
N GLU A 4 31.54 12.34 -4.13
CA GLU A 4 30.11 12.60 -3.85
C GLU A 4 29.45 13.61 -4.83
N TRP A 5 30.13 13.94 -5.94
CA TRP A 5 29.62 14.92 -6.90
C TRP A 5 28.86 14.29 -8.04
N PHE A 6 27.69 14.87 -8.35
CA PHE A 6 26.85 14.46 -9.47
C PHE A 6 26.99 15.48 -10.61
N LYS A 7 27.12 14.97 -11.85
CA LYS A 7 27.10 15.80 -13.05
C LYS A 7 25.64 16.15 -13.38
N CYS A 8 25.16 17.29 -12.93
CA CYS A 8 23.82 17.78 -13.24
C CYS A 8 23.84 19.29 -13.48
N GLY A 9 22.90 19.79 -14.25
CA GLY A 9 22.76 21.21 -14.52
C GLY A 9 22.04 21.96 -13.37
N VAL A 10 22.28 23.25 -13.23
CA VAL A 10 21.60 24.08 -12.22
C VAL A 10 20.07 24.05 -12.40
N LYS A 11 19.60 23.92 -13.65
CA LYS A 11 18.17 23.75 -13.95
C LYS A 11 17.58 22.48 -13.35
N ASP A 12 18.31 21.36 -13.44
CA ASP A 12 17.88 20.06 -12.92
C ASP A 12 17.78 20.11 -11.39
N VAL A 13 18.75 20.74 -10.73
CA VAL A 13 18.73 20.93 -9.28
C VAL A 13 17.55 21.82 -8.84
N ARG A 14 17.29 22.92 -9.54
CA ARG A 14 16.14 23.77 -9.24
C ARG A 14 14.80 23.05 -9.45
N SER A 15 14.70 22.29 -10.53
CA SER A 15 13.51 21.47 -10.82
C SER A 15 13.28 20.43 -9.73
N ALA A 16 14.33 19.72 -9.31
CA ALA A 16 14.25 18.77 -8.23
C ALA A 16 13.83 19.40 -6.90
N ILE A 17 14.40 20.56 -6.54
CA ILE A 17 14.03 21.30 -5.33
C ILE A 17 12.55 21.74 -5.39
N ASN A 18 12.08 22.25 -6.52
CA ASN A 18 10.70 22.65 -6.68
C ASN A 18 9.75 21.44 -6.61
N ASN A 19 10.11 20.32 -7.24
CA ASN A 19 9.34 19.09 -7.15
C ASN A 19 9.24 18.58 -5.70
N ILE A 20 10.33 18.64 -4.94
CA ILE A 20 10.34 18.29 -3.52
C ILE A 20 9.42 19.24 -2.72
N ARG A 21 9.52 20.54 -2.94
CA ARG A 21 8.69 21.56 -2.26
C ARG A 21 7.20 21.39 -2.59
N GLU A 22 6.89 21.07 -3.85
CA GLU A 22 5.53 20.86 -4.32
C GLU A 22 5.06 19.41 -4.07
N ARG A 23 5.90 18.55 -3.46
CA ARG A 23 5.66 17.12 -3.25
C ARG A 23 5.27 16.39 -4.56
N LYS A 24 5.77 16.87 -5.69
CA LYS A 24 5.61 16.26 -7.00
C LYS A 24 6.78 15.35 -7.28
N PHE A 25 6.51 14.07 -7.51
CA PHE A 25 7.50 13.15 -8.07
C PHE A 25 7.46 13.33 -9.59
N SER A 26 8.59 13.71 -10.18
CA SER A 26 8.69 13.88 -11.63
C SER A 26 8.61 12.51 -12.35
N ILE A 27 7.86 12.45 -13.45
CA ILE A 27 7.84 11.27 -14.35
C ILE A 27 9.25 10.94 -14.84
N GLU A 28 10.10 11.94 -14.99
CA GLU A 28 11.51 11.77 -15.45
C GLU A 28 12.35 10.91 -14.53
N THR A 29 11.97 10.77 -13.24
CA THR A 29 12.66 9.91 -12.28
C THR A 29 12.14 8.47 -12.27
N ARG A 30 11.00 8.21 -12.92
CA ARG A 30 10.38 6.89 -12.97
C ARG A 30 10.86 6.13 -14.20
N GLY A 31 11.65 5.07 -13.96
CA GLY A 31 12.27 4.27 -15.03
C GLY A 31 11.40 3.15 -15.58
N LEU A 32 10.38 2.70 -14.83
CA LEU A 32 9.60 1.53 -15.20
C LEU A 32 8.32 1.91 -15.94
N ASN A 33 8.17 1.37 -17.13
CA ASN A 33 6.98 1.55 -17.99
C ASN A 33 6.62 0.23 -18.68
N PHE A 34 6.46 -0.82 -17.91
CA PHE A 34 6.01 -2.10 -18.45
C PHE A 34 4.50 -2.25 -18.34
N LYS A 35 3.91 -2.99 -19.27
CA LYS A 35 2.48 -3.27 -19.25
C LYS A 35 2.16 -4.51 -18.42
N MET A 36 0.94 -4.54 -17.90
CA MET A 36 0.42 -5.75 -17.25
C MET A 36 0.51 -6.96 -18.15
N ARG A 37 0.97 -8.07 -17.61
CA ARG A 37 0.92 -9.37 -18.28
C ARG A 37 -0.52 -9.87 -18.38
N PRO A 38 -0.85 -10.74 -19.36
CA PRO A 38 -2.21 -11.25 -19.54
C PRO A 38 -2.81 -11.87 -18.27
N GLU A 39 -2.02 -12.64 -17.52
CA GLU A 39 -2.45 -13.26 -16.27
C GLU A 39 -2.74 -12.25 -15.16
N GLN A 40 -1.97 -11.17 -15.07
CA GLN A 40 -2.23 -10.07 -14.12
C GLN A 40 -3.53 -9.35 -14.49
N LYS A 41 -3.69 -9.02 -15.77
CA LYS A 41 -4.91 -8.39 -16.26
C LYS A 41 -6.15 -9.24 -16.00
N ALA A 42 -6.07 -10.55 -16.26
CA ALA A 42 -7.17 -11.48 -15.99
C ALA A 42 -7.53 -11.55 -14.51
N ALA A 43 -6.53 -11.59 -13.60
CA ALA A 43 -6.77 -11.59 -12.16
C ALA A 43 -7.43 -10.30 -11.69
N ILE A 44 -6.96 -9.15 -12.18
CA ILE A 44 -7.53 -7.84 -11.85
C ILE A 44 -8.97 -7.74 -12.33
N GLU A 45 -9.26 -8.11 -13.58
CA GLU A 45 -10.62 -8.09 -14.11
C GLU A 45 -11.58 -8.99 -13.31
N LYS A 46 -11.13 -10.19 -12.97
CA LYS A 46 -11.92 -11.12 -12.16
C LYS A 46 -12.24 -10.54 -10.78
N THR A 47 -11.23 -9.95 -10.12
CA THR A 47 -11.40 -9.35 -8.78
C THR A 47 -12.29 -8.12 -8.83
N PHE A 48 -12.07 -7.25 -9.81
CA PHE A 48 -12.91 -6.07 -10.03
C PHE A 48 -14.39 -6.44 -10.20
N ASN A 49 -14.67 -7.37 -11.11
CA ASN A 49 -16.05 -7.80 -11.37
C ASN A 49 -16.70 -8.46 -10.13
N TYR A 50 -15.92 -9.25 -9.39
CA TYR A 50 -16.39 -9.83 -8.14
C TYR A 50 -16.77 -8.75 -7.13
N PHE A 51 -15.90 -7.76 -6.89
CA PHE A 51 -16.17 -6.69 -5.94
C PHE A 51 -17.38 -5.84 -6.33
N GLN A 52 -17.49 -5.51 -7.62
CA GLN A 52 -18.64 -4.75 -8.14
C GLN A 52 -19.98 -5.50 -7.96
N ASN A 53 -19.99 -6.81 -8.24
CA ASN A 53 -21.20 -7.61 -8.10
C ASN A 53 -21.54 -7.86 -6.62
N TYR A 54 -20.55 -8.19 -5.80
CA TYR A 54 -20.73 -8.43 -4.38
C TYR A 54 -21.33 -7.22 -3.66
N LYS A 55 -20.85 -6.01 -3.95
CA LYS A 55 -21.35 -4.78 -3.37
C LYS A 55 -22.78 -4.45 -3.79
N LYS A 56 -23.21 -4.84 -4.99
CA LYS A 56 -24.60 -4.70 -5.44
C LYS A 56 -25.55 -5.63 -4.67
N GLU A 57 -25.11 -6.85 -4.42
CA GLU A 57 -25.90 -7.88 -3.73
C GLU A 57 -25.84 -7.72 -2.21
N ASN A 58 -24.73 -7.20 -1.68
CA ASN A 58 -24.45 -7.07 -0.25
C ASN A 58 -23.88 -5.68 0.05
N PRO A 59 -24.68 -4.60 0.04
CA PRO A 59 -24.19 -3.22 0.17
C PRO A 59 -23.47 -2.96 1.50
N ASP A 60 -23.88 -3.63 2.57
CA ASP A 60 -23.39 -3.43 3.93
C ASP A 60 -22.24 -4.36 4.30
N LYS A 61 -21.85 -5.29 3.40
CA LYS A 61 -20.77 -6.25 3.67
C LYS A 61 -19.51 -5.91 2.92
N THR A 62 -18.37 -6.19 3.54
CA THR A 62 -17.04 -6.05 2.93
C THR A 62 -16.72 -7.28 2.07
N PRO A 63 -16.40 -7.12 0.77
CA PRO A 63 -16.01 -8.23 -0.07
C PRO A 63 -14.58 -8.68 0.25
N HIS A 64 -14.36 -9.99 0.26
CA HIS A 64 -13.03 -10.60 0.42
C HIS A 64 -12.66 -11.38 -0.84
N PHE A 65 -11.42 -11.28 -1.27
CA PHE A 65 -10.91 -12.01 -2.44
C PHE A 65 -9.51 -12.52 -2.22
N LEU A 66 -9.28 -13.80 -2.48
CA LEU A 66 -7.96 -14.42 -2.33
C LEU A 66 -7.28 -14.61 -3.69
N TRP A 67 -6.06 -14.06 -3.83
CA TRP A 67 -5.18 -14.35 -4.95
C TRP A 67 -4.23 -15.51 -4.60
N ASN A 68 -4.45 -16.68 -5.20
CA ASN A 68 -3.46 -17.75 -5.18
C ASN A 68 -2.43 -17.50 -6.31
N ALA A 69 -1.53 -16.56 -6.07
CA ALA A 69 -0.56 -16.10 -7.06
C ALA A 69 0.78 -16.81 -6.86
N LYS A 70 1.30 -17.39 -7.95
CA LYS A 70 2.62 -18.02 -7.97
C LYS A 70 3.73 -16.99 -7.71
N MET A 71 4.90 -17.50 -7.30
CA MET A 71 6.11 -16.68 -7.22
C MET A 71 6.36 -15.96 -8.56
N ARG A 72 6.84 -14.72 -8.50
CA ARG A 72 7.08 -13.85 -9.68
C ARG A 72 5.82 -13.45 -10.47
N PHE A 73 4.65 -13.63 -9.92
CA PHE A 73 3.42 -13.10 -10.52
C PHE A 73 3.42 -11.57 -10.61
N GLY A 74 4.14 -10.87 -9.74
CA GLY A 74 4.09 -9.41 -9.61
C GLY A 74 2.83 -8.97 -8.85
N LYS A 75 2.60 -9.57 -7.69
CA LYS A 75 1.43 -9.28 -6.83
C LYS A 75 1.31 -7.81 -6.49
N THR A 76 2.42 -7.18 -6.11
CA THR A 76 2.49 -5.76 -5.73
C THR A 76 1.99 -4.86 -6.84
N PHE A 77 2.61 -4.95 -8.01
CA PHE A 77 2.20 -4.19 -9.20
C PHE A 77 0.73 -4.45 -9.58
N ALA A 78 0.29 -5.71 -9.57
CA ALA A 78 -1.09 -6.06 -9.89
C ALA A 78 -2.08 -5.49 -8.85
N THR A 79 -1.70 -5.45 -7.58
CA THR A 79 -2.52 -4.84 -6.52
C THR A 79 -2.69 -3.34 -6.75
N TYR A 80 -1.62 -2.63 -7.07
CA TYR A 80 -1.70 -1.20 -7.39
C TYR A 80 -2.54 -0.92 -8.64
N GLN A 81 -2.42 -1.75 -9.66
CA GLN A 81 -3.26 -1.64 -10.86
C GLN A 81 -4.74 -1.91 -10.56
N LEU A 82 -5.05 -2.87 -9.67
CA LEU A 82 -6.40 -3.08 -9.19
C LEU A 82 -6.92 -1.86 -8.42
N ALA A 83 -6.12 -1.32 -7.51
CA ALA A 83 -6.49 -0.15 -6.74
C ALA A 83 -6.80 1.06 -7.63
N LYS A 84 -5.95 1.30 -8.63
CA LYS A 84 -6.17 2.33 -9.64
C LYS A 84 -7.48 2.11 -10.41
N LYS A 85 -7.77 0.88 -10.80
CA LYS A 85 -9.00 0.51 -11.50
C LYS A 85 -10.25 0.68 -10.63
N MET A 86 -10.14 0.37 -9.34
CA MET A 86 -11.22 0.52 -8.35
C MET A 86 -11.43 1.98 -7.91
N GLY A 87 -10.47 2.87 -8.17
CA GLY A 87 -10.48 4.25 -7.68
C GLY A 87 -10.16 4.35 -6.18
N TRP A 88 -9.49 3.35 -5.61
CA TRP A 88 -9.06 3.37 -4.22
C TRP A 88 -7.91 4.35 -4.00
N THR A 89 -7.99 5.09 -2.92
CA THR A 89 -7.02 6.14 -2.56
C THR A 89 -6.29 5.85 -1.25
N LYS A 90 -6.88 5.03 -0.38
CA LYS A 90 -6.34 4.68 0.94
C LYS A 90 -6.18 3.16 1.03
N ILE A 91 -4.94 2.69 0.93
CA ILE A 91 -4.62 1.26 0.88
C ILE A 91 -3.74 0.90 2.07
N LEU A 92 -4.16 -0.08 2.85
CA LEU A 92 -3.36 -0.67 3.91
C LEU A 92 -2.79 -2.01 3.47
N VAL A 93 -1.48 -2.17 3.55
CA VAL A 93 -0.79 -3.44 3.30
C VAL A 93 -0.25 -3.98 4.62
N MET A 94 -0.69 -5.15 4.97
CA MET A 94 -0.27 -5.86 6.18
C MET A 94 0.46 -7.15 5.84
N THR A 95 1.59 -7.38 6.48
CA THR A 95 2.41 -8.58 6.25
C THR A 95 2.94 -9.18 7.55
N PHE A 96 3.24 -10.48 7.51
CA PHE A 96 4.05 -11.12 8.57
C PHE A 96 5.56 -11.02 8.29
N LYS A 97 5.94 -10.53 7.11
CA LYS A 97 7.32 -10.48 6.62
C LYS A 97 7.73 -9.03 6.30
N PRO A 98 8.21 -8.24 7.26
CA PRO A 98 8.59 -6.84 6.99
C PRO A 98 9.60 -6.68 5.84
N ALA A 99 10.43 -7.70 5.60
CA ALA A 99 11.44 -7.68 4.54
C ALA A 99 10.89 -7.50 3.11
N VAL A 100 9.56 -7.60 2.88
CA VAL A 100 8.96 -7.35 1.57
C VAL A 100 8.61 -5.87 1.35
N GLU A 101 8.84 -5.00 2.33
CA GLU A 101 8.51 -3.57 2.27
C GLU A 101 9.13 -2.89 1.05
N SER A 102 10.43 -3.13 0.79
CA SER A 102 11.11 -2.52 -0.36
C SER A 102 10.45 -2.86 -1.69
N ALA A 103 9.96 -4.08 -1.86
CA ALA A 103 9.26 -4.47 -3.09
C ALA A 103 7.95 -3.68 -3.30
N TRP A 104 7.23 -3.36 -2.22
CA TRP A 104 6.03 -2.53 -2.27
C TRP A 104 6.37 -1.06 -2.54
N ASP A 105 7.39 -0.53 -1.90
CA ASP A 105 7.85 0.85 -2.07
C ASP A 105 8.43 1.10 -3.47
N ASP A 106 9.34 0.22 -3.93
CA ASP A 106 10.02 0.35 -5.22
C ASP A 106 9.01 0.29 -6.39
N ASP A 107 8.11 -0.70 -6.42
CA ASP A 107 7.08 -0.81 -7.46
C ASP A 107 6.21 0.46 -7.54
N LEU A 108 5.90 1.07 -6.38
CA LEU A 108 5.10 2.29 -6.33
C LEU A 108 5.88 3.51 -6.82
N LYS A 109 7.15 3.64 -6.44
CA LYS A 109 7.99 4.79 -6.75
C LYS A 109 8.57 4.76 -8.15
N GLU A 110 8.84 3.58 -8.68
CA GLU A 110 9.55 3.44 -9.95
C GLU A 110 8.63 3.37 -11.17
N HIS A 111 7.39 2.92 -11.03
CA HIS A 111 6.50 2.76 -12.16
C HIS A 111 5.71 4.04 -12.48
N VAL A 112 5.66 4.42 -13.77
CA VAL A 112 5.00 5.64 -14.25
C VAL A 112 3.50 5.69 -13.94
N ASP A 113 2.83 4.55 -13.86
CA ASP A 113 1.39 4.48 -13.61
C ASP A 113 0.96 4.98 -12.23
N PHE A 114 1.91 5.04 -11.27
CA PHE A 114 1.65 5.41 -9.87
C PHE A 114 2.24 6.77 -9.51
N GLU A 115 2.45 7.62 -10.52
CA GLU A 115 2.87 8.98 -10.27
C GLU A 115 1.89 9.68 -9.33
N GLY A 116 2.45 10.40 -8.37
CA GLY A 116 1.67 11.12 -7.38
C GLY A 116 1.20 10.27 -6.19
N TRP A 117 1.36 8.96 -6.21
CA TRP A 117 1.05 8.12 -5.06
C TRP A 117 2.12 8.25 -3.98
N GLN A 118 1.71 8.07 -2.73
CA GLN A 118 2.55 8.20 -1.55
C GLN A 118 2.72 6.83 -0.87
N PHE A 119 3.91 6.56 -0.36
CA PHE A 119 4.20 5.36 0.43
C PHE A 119 4.53 5.75 1.86
N VAL A 120 3.85 5.13 2.81
CA VAL A 120 3.96 5.41 4.24
C VAL A 120 4.30 4.11 4.97
N SER A 121 5.34 4.12 5.75
CA SER A 121 5.69 3.01 6.63
C SER A 121 6.41 3.52 7.89
N ALA A 122 6.74 2.59 8.79
CA ALA A 122 7.53 2.91 9.97
C ALA A 122 9.03 3.04 9.70
N SER A 123 9.48 2.87 8.45
CA SER A 123 10.89 2.95 8.06
C SER A 123 11.35 4.40 7.93
N GLU A 124 12.62 4.66 8.28
CA GLU A 124 13.20 6.02 8.31
C GLU A 124 13.19 6.75 6.96
N ASN A 125 13.13 6.03 5.85
CA ASN A 125 13.18 6.59 4.48
C ASN A 125 11.80 6.79 3.84
N THR A 126 10.73 6.68 4.61
CA THR A 126 9.36 6.83 4.10
C THR A 126 8.67 8.05 4.74
N LEU A 127 7.53 8.42 4.18
CA LEU A 127 6.71 9.48 4.76
C LEU A 127 6.16 9.04 6.13
N TRP A 128 6.08 9.97 7.06
CA TRP A 128 5.32 9.80 8.28
C TRP A 128 3.83 10.06 8.02
N HIS A 129 2.96 9.43 8.78
CA HIS A 129 1.51 9.62 8.62
C HIS A 129 1.06 11.08 8.75
N GLU A 130 1.76 11.90 9.54
CA GLU A 130 1.48 13.33 9.71
C GLU A 130 1.79 14.16 8.46
N ASP A 131 2.64 13.63 7.56
CA ASP A 131 3.05 14.28 6.31
C ASP A 131 2.24 13.83 5.09
N ILE A 132 1.23 12.99 5.26
CA ILE A 132 0.39 12.49 4.17
C ILE A 132 -0.46 13.62 3.60
N ASP A 133 -0.39 13.82 2.29
CA ASP A 133 -1.39 14.63 1.58
C ASP A 133 -2.61 13.75 1.25
N GLU A 134 -3.65 13.84 2.05
CA GLU A 134 -4.88 13.02 1.89
C GLU A 134 -5.63 13.26 0.57
N ARG A 135 -5.31 14.31 -0.18
CA ARG A 135 -5.87 14.54 -1.52
C ARG A 135 -5.26 13.63 -2.58
N ARG A 136 -4.19 12.94 -2.25
CA ARG A 136 -3.43 12.05 -3.13
C ARG A 136 -3.54 10.62 -2.64
N PRO A 137 -3.57 9.63 -3.53
CA PRO A 137 -3.55 8.24 -3.12
C PRO A 137 -2.32 7.91 -2.28
N PHE A 138 -2.49 7.09 -1.26
CA PHE A 138 -1.39 6.61 -0.45
C PHE A 138 -1.54 5.14 -0.07
N VAL A 139 -0.40 4.52 0.10
CA VAL A 139 -0.25 3.14 0.56
C VAL A 139 0.43 3.16 1.91
N CYS A 140 -0.21 2.62 2.93
CA CYS A 140 0.37 2.40 4.23
C CYS A 140 0.83 0.95 4.33
N PHE A 141 2.09 0.74 4.69
CA PHE A 141 2.66 -0.59 4.83
C PHE A 141 3.10 -0.85 6.27
N GLY A 142 2.81 -2.02 6.79
CA GLY A 142 3.31 -2.42 8.09
C GLY A 142 3.13 -3.90 8.39
N SER A 143 3.82 -4.35 9.44
CA SER A 143 3.66 -5.71 9.91
C SER A 143 2.48 -5.83 10.87
N PHE A 144 1.92 -7.04 10.96
CA PHE A 144 0.93 -7.36 12.00
C PHE A 144 1.45 -7.06 13.40
N GLN A 145 2.73 -7.31 13.65
CA GLN A 145 3.35 -7.05 14.95
C GLN A 145 3.41 -5.55 15.27
N ASP A 146 3.60 -4.70 14.25
CA ASP A 146 3.65 -3.25 14.45
C ASP A 146 2.27 -2.69 14.73
N TYR A 147 1.27 -3.05 13.96
CA TYR A 147 -0.06 -2.44 14.02
C TYR A 147 -0.99 -3.10 15.04
N LEU A 148 -0.89 -4.42 15.25
CA LEU A 148 -1.69 -5.15 16.24
C LEU A 148 -0.99 -5.34 17.59
N GLY A 149 0.27 -4.96 17.70
CA GLY A 149 1.03 -5.07 18.94
C GLY A 149 0.40 -4.25 20.04
N LYS A 150 -0.17 -4.94 21.05
CA LYS A 150 -0.69 -4.29 22.27
C LYS A 150 0.43 -3.64 23.07
N ASN A 151 0.14 -2.51 23.70
CA ASN A 151 1.04 -1.89 24.65
C ASN A 151 1.12 -2.80 25.89
N LYS A 152 2.33 -3.25 26.23
CA LYS A 152 2.55 -4.20 27.35
C LYS A 152 2.11 -3.64 28.72
N SER A 153 2.06 -2.32 28.87
CA SER A 153 1.69 -1.66 30.13
C SER A 153 0.21 -1.33 30.25
N THR A 154 -0.49 -1.05 29.13
CA THR A 154 -1.89 -0.60 29.16
C THR A 154 -2.86 -1.60 28.55
N GLY A 155 -2.37 -2.64 27.87
CA GLY A 155 -3.18 -3.64 27.16
C GLY A 155 -3.88 -3.12 25.91
N GLY A 156 -3.81 -1.81 25.61
CA GLY A 156 -4.45 -1.18 24.46
C GLY A 156 -3.56 -1.04 23.23
N ILE A 157 -4.12 -0.51 22.15
CA ILE A 157 -3.40 -0.19 20.91
C ILE A 157 -2.32 0.84 21.21
N LYS A 158 -1.12 0.67 20.65
CA LYS A 158 -0.04 1.66 20.79
C LYS A 158 -0.51 2.99 20.19
N THR A 159 -0.35 4.08 20.93
CA THR A 159 -0.80 5.43 20.55
C THR A 159 -0.33 5.83 19.14
N LYS A 160 0.91 5.45 18.77
CA LYS A 160 1.47 5.70 17.43
C LYS A 160 0.72 5.02 16.28
N ASN A 161 -0.07 3.99 16.57
CA ASN A 161 -0.80 3.22 15.56
C ASN A 161 -2.30 3.58 15.51
N LYS A 162 -2.74 4.47 16.38
CA LYS A 162 -4.14 4.85 16.53
C LYS A 162 -4.74 5.31 15.19
N TRP A 163 -4.00 6.13 14.45
CA TRP A 163 -4.41 6.62 13.15
C TRP A 163 -4.68 5.51 12.11
N VAL A 164 -3.93 4.40 12.16
CA VAL A 164 -4.13 3.25 11.25
C VAL A 164 -5.49 2.60 11.52
N HIS A 165 -5.89 2.50 12.79
CA HIS A 165 -7.17 1.91 13.19
C HIS A 165 -8.35 2.88 13.00
N GLU A 166 -8.11 4.18 13.04
CA GLU A 166 -9.13 5.21 12.82
C GLU A 166 -9.32 5.59 11.35
N THR A 167 -8.35 5.24 10.49
CA THR A 167 -8.44 5.53 9.06
C THR A 167 -9.43 4.59 8.38
N LYS A 168 -10.37 5.17 7.64
CA LYS A 168 -11.28 4.40 6.79
C LYS A 168 -10.54 3.98 5.52
N TRP A 169 -10.10 2.74 5.49
CA TRP A 169 -9.36 2.17 4.36
C TRP A 169 -10.31 1.76 3.22
N ASP A 170 -9.93 2.07 1.97
CA ASP A 170 -10.64 1.57 0.79
C ASP A 170 -10.32 0.10 0.54
N CYS A 171 -9.12 -0.32 0.88
CA CYS A 171 -8.65 -1.70 0.72
C CYS A 171 -7.62 -2.07 1.79
N VAL A 172 -7.77 -3.26 2.35
CA VAL A 172 -6.76 -3.89 3.20
C VAL A 172 -6.20 -5.11 2.47
N VAL A 173 -4.90 -5.15 2.31
CA VAL A 173 -4.17 -6.22 1.63
C VAL A 173 -3.39 -7.03 2.66
N PHE A 174 -3.61 -8.33 2.71
CA PHE A 174 -2.82 -9.24 3.52
C PHE A 174 -1.80 -9.95 2.62
N ASP A 175 -0.55 -9.50 2.66
CA ASP A 175 0.53 -10.15 1.92
C ASP A 175 1.12 -11.31 2.72
N GLU A 176 1.58 -12.36 1.99
CA GLU A 176 2.13 -13.59 2.58
C GLU A 176 1.17 -14.26 3.58
N TYR A 177 -0.11 -14.29 3.26
CA TYR A 177 -1.20 -14.80 4.09
C TYR A 177 -0.99 -16.22 4.63
N HIS A 178 -0.21 -17.05 3.94
CA HIS A 178 0.10 -18.42 4.35
C HIS A 178 1.06 -18.52 5.55
N TYR A 179 1.73 -17.43 5.96
CA TYR A 179 2.66 -17.43 7.09
C TYR A 179 2.01 -17.36 8.48
N GLY A 180 0.73 -17.62 8.61
CA GLY A 180 0.06 -17.71 9.90
C GLY A 180 -1.05 -16.68 10.13
N ALA A 181 -1.63 -16.18 9.06
CA ALA A 181 -2.81 -15.30 9.10
C ALA A 181 -4.02 -15.90 9.84
N TRP A 182 -4.00 -17.21 10.06
CA TRP A 182 -5.03 -17.96 10.80
C TRP A 182 -4.79 -18.04 12.32
N ARG A 183 -3.75 -17.43 12.84
CA ARG A 183 -3.59 -17.34 14.29
C ARG A 183 -4.61 -16.35 14.86
N GLU A 184 -5.04 -16.60 16.10
CA GLU A 184 -6.13 -15.91 16.80
C GLU A 184 -6.14 -14.39 16.63
N ASN A 185 -4.97 -13.76 16.55
CA ASN A 185 -4.83 -12.30 16.40
C ASN A 185 -5.33 -11.75 15.04
N ALA A 186 -5.36 -12.55 13.99
CA ALA A 186 -5.91 -12.10 12.70
C ALA A 186 -7.44 -12.21 12.66
N LYS A 187 -7.99 -13.19 13.38
CA LYS A 187 -9.45 -13.31 13.58
C LYS A 187 -10.00 -12.12 14.36
N GLU A 188 -9.30 -11.67 15.41
CA GLU A 188 -9.74 -10.51 16.21
C GLU A 188 -9.90 -9.23 15.37
N LEU A 189 -9.12 -9.06 14.30
CA LEU A 189 -9.26 -7.92 13.38
C LEU A 189 -10.53 -7.99 12.53
N PHE A 190 -10.86 -9.18 12.03
CA PHE A 190 -12.05 -9.37 11.22
C PHE A 190 -13.33 -9.41 12.04
N GLU A 191 -13.24 -9.88 13.31
CA GLU A 191 -14.40 -9.96 14.21
C GLU A 191 -14.70 -8.62 14.91
N ALA A 192 -13.75 -7.67 14.94
CA ALA A 192 -13.98 -6.34 15.49
C ALA A 192 -14.85 -5.47 14.55
N GLU A 193 -14.71 -5.66 13.23
CA GLU A 193 -15.56 -4.96 12.24
C GLU A 193 -17.02 -5.45 12.24
N ASP A 194 -17.27 -6.72 12.64
CA ASP A 194 -18.63 -7.28 12.71
C ASP A 194 -19.36 -6.99 14.04
N LYS A 195 -18.73 -6.32 15.00
CA LYS A 195 -19.29 -6.04 16.34
C LYS A 195 -19.67 -4.57 16.58
N GLU A 196 -19.47 -3.68 15.63
CA GLU A 196 -19.99 -2.31 15.68
C GLU A 196 -21.34 -2.19 14.94
N GLU A 197 -22.28 -3.06 15.29
CA GLU A 197 -23.72 -2.86 15.08
C GLU A 197 -24.43 -2.67 16.43
#